data_1449b265b19468121d2fdaf2e23d58a3
#
_entry.id   1449b265b19468121d2fdaf2e23d58a3
#
_cell.length_a   1.000
_cell.length_b   1.000
_cell.length_c   1.000
_cell.angle_alpha   90.00
_cell.angle_beta   90.00
_cell.angle_gamma   90.00
#
_symmetry.space_group_name_H-M   'P 1'
#
loop_
_entity.id
_entity.type
_entity.pdbx_description
1 polymer ?
#
loop_
_entity_poly.entity_id
_entity_poly.type
_entity_poly.pdbx_seq_one_letter_code
_entity_poly.pdbx_strand_id
1 'polypeptide(L)'
;AMDNLAPALLPKFCNIALDAKSKNFEKVAAVVDMRSGELFNDFYSAYEELKGMNLKIRLLFLYADMETIIARYKELRRPHPMNRSIVDGYNFEEATLSKIKESADFVIDTTGLSTKNLRKQLMAFVSYDEKDNFAIEVTSFGFKSGILKDADLVFDVRFLPNPFYIKELKDLNGNTEEVKSFVMKWDVTREFIDKTVDLLKFLIPNYMACLLYTSPSPRDA
;
A
#
# COMPACT_ATOMS: atom_id res chain seq x y z
N ALA A 1 12.23 13.97 -2.56
CA ALA A 1 12.54 12.64 -2.05
C ALA A 1 14.05 12.45 -2.04
N MET A 2 14.56 11.75 -1.05
CA MET A 2 15.97 11.38 -0.89
C MET A 2 16.06 9.86 -0.88
N ASP A 3 17.10 9.33 -1.52
CA ASP A 3 17.35 7.89 -1.58
C ASP A 3 18.59 7.53 -0.78
N ASN A 4 18.55 6.39 -0.09
CA ASN A 4 19.67 5.82 0.68
C ASN A 4 20.31 6.81 1.68
N LEU A 5 19.48 7.50 2.45
CA LEU A 5 19.96 8.41 3.48
C LEU A 5 20.34 7.63 4.74
N ALA A 6 21.54 7.90 5.30
CA ALA A 6 21.90 7.34 6.59
C ALA A 6 20.94 7.84 7.68
N PRO A 7 20.36 6.98 8.53
CA PRO A 7 19.37 7.35 9.53
C PRO A 7 19.77 8.53 10.40
N ALA A 8 21.02 8.58 10.87
CA ALA A 8 21.54 9.66 11.72
C ALA A 8 21.49 11.06 11.05
N LEU A 9 21.31 11.14 9.74
CA LEU A 9 21.19 12.40 9.01
C LEU A 9 19.74 12.89 8.89
N LEU A 10 18.75 12.02 9.14
CA LEU A 10 17.32 12.38 9.02
C LEU A 10 16.93 13.57 9.91
N PRO A 11 17.22 13.56 11.23
CA PRO A 11 16.87 14.68 12.09
C PRO A 11 17.54 15.99 11.66
N LYS A 12 18.81 15.91 11.29
CA LYS A 12 19.59 17.08 10.81
C LYS A 12 18.99 17.67 9.55
N PHE A 13 18.61 16.82 8.61
CA PHE A 13 17.97 17.26 7.38
C PHE A 13 16.60 17.89 7.65
N CYS A 14 15.78 17.31 8.53
CA CYS A 14 14.50 17.88 8.91
C CYS A 14 14.66 19.26 9.56
N ASN A 15 15.66 19.45 10.43
CA ASN A 15 15.97 20.75 11.00
C ASN A 15 16.32 21.78 9.92
N ILE A 16 17.18 21.42 8.96
CA ILE A 16 17.53 22.30 7.83
C ILE A 16 16.28 22.66 7.00
N ALA A 17 15.41 21.68 6.77
CA ALA A 17 14.19 21.89 6.00
C ALA A 17 13.19 22.81 6.72
N LEU A 18 13.12 22.73 8.06
CA LEU A 18 12.30 23.61 8.91
C LEU A 18 12.86 25.04 8.99
N ASP A 19 14.18 25.17 9.12
CA ASP A 19 14.87 26.47 9.21
C ASP A 19 14.87 27.23 7.87
N ALA A 20 14.87 26.47 6.77
CA ALA A 20 14.72 27.07 5.45
C ALA A 20 13.32 27.70 5.35
N LYS A 21 13.19 29.00 5.62
CA LYS A 21 11.97 29.82 5.47
C LYS A 21 11.39 29.82 4.04
N SER A 22 11.89 28.97 3.16
CA SER A 22 11.38 28.79 1.81
C SER A 22 10.15 27.87 1.88
N LYS A 23 9.00 28.39 1.48
CA LYS A 23 7.72 27.69 1.29
C LYS A 23 7.77 26.45 0.38
N ASN A 24 8.95 25.91 0.07
CA ASN A 24 9.18 24.91 -0.95
C ASN A 24 9.23 23.47 -0.42
N PHE A 25 9.22 23.25 0.90
CA PHE A 25 9.26 21.89 1.47
C PHE A 25 8.02 21.61 2.34
N GLU A 26 6.87 21.43 1.69
CA GLU A 26 5.64 21.03 2.40
C GLU A 26 5.68 19.56 2.82
N LYS A 27 6.30 18.72 2.00
CA LYS A 27 6.42 17.26 2.23
C LYS A 27 7.80 16.77 1.84
N VAL A 28 8.40 15.98 2.71
CA VAL A 28 9.71 15.34 2.49
C VAL A 28 9.53 13.84 2.56
N ALA A 29 10.15 13.10 1.65
CA ALA A 29 10.25 11.65 1.70
C ALA A 29 11.72 11.25 1.70
N ALA A 30 12.10 10.35 2.60
CA ALA A 30 13.43 9.75 2.66
C ALA A 30 13.29 8.23 2.58
N VAL A 31 14.12 7.61 1.76
CA VAL A 31 14.27 6.16 1.68
C VAL A 31 15.49 5.76 2.49
N VAL A 32 15.29 4.84 3.41
CA VAL A 32 16.32 4.26 4.26
C VAL A 32 16.33 2.77 4.02
N ASP A 33 17.49 2.20 3.79
CA ASP A 33 17.65 0.77 3.59
C ASP A 33 18.98 0.24 4.18
N MET A 34 19.13 -1.08 4.17
CA MET A 34 20.29 -1.77 4.75
C MET A 34 21.60 -1.51 4.00
N ARG A 35 21.60 -0.84 2.83
CA ARG A 35 22.82 -0.42 2.13
C ARG A 35 23.67 0.54 2.95
N SER A 36 23.06 1.22 3.90
CA SER A 36 23.76 2.07 4.87
C SER A 36 24.68 1.29 5.82
N GLY A 37 24.64 -0.04 5.83
CA GLY A 37 25.48 -0.89 6.66
C GLY A 37 25.35 -0.61 8.15
N GLU A 38 26.47 -0.42 8.85
CA GLU A 38 26.48 -0.13 10.29
C GLU A 38 25.74 1.16 10.66
N LEU A 39 25.67 2.13 9.74
CA LEU A 39 24.93 3.38 9.95
C LEU A 39 23.42 3.16 10.09
N PHE A 40 22.92 1.99 9.70
CA PHE A 40 21.50 1.64 9.90
C PHE A 40 21.16 1.41 11.38
N ASN A 41 22.13 1.06 12.21
CA ASN A 41 21.92 0.83 13.65
C ASN A 41 21.35 2.07 14.37
N ASP A 42 21.59 3.27 13.81
CA ASP A 42 21.08 4.53 14.36
C ASP A 42 19.61 4.80 14.01
N PHE A 43 18.94 3.90 13.27
CA PHE A 43 17.57 4.13 12.81
C PHE A 43 16.60 4.43 13.94
N TYR A 44 16.62 3.63 15.01
CA TYR A 44 15.69 3.80 16.13
C TYR A 44 15.93 5.11 16.88
N SER A 45 17.17 5.46 17.14
CA SER A 45 17.52 6.72 17.81
C SER A 45 17.12 7.92 16.96
N ALA A 46 17.39 7.87 15.66
CA ALA A 46 16.99 8.93 14.73
C ALA A 46 15.46 9.05 14.60
N TYR A 47 14.75 7.91 14.59
CA TYR A 47 13.29 7.90 14.51
C TYR A 47 12.63 8.46 15.77
N GLU A 48 13.13 8.12 16.96
CA GLU A 48 12.65 8.70 18.23
C GLU A 48 12.98 10.21 18.33
N GLU A 49 14.16 10.64 17.85
CA GLU A 49 14.48 12.06 17.76
C GLU A 49 13.51 12.80 16.84
N LEU A 50 13.20 12.23 15.70
CA LEU A 50 12.20 12.79 14.76
C LEU A 50 10.81 12.88 15.39
N LYS A 51 10.36 11.88 16.13
CA LYS A 51 9.07 11.93 16.84
C LYS A 51 9.03 13.05 17.90
N GLY A 52 10.17 13.37 18.49
CA GLY A 52 10.30 14.51 19.42
C GLY A 52 10.22 15.89 18.73
N MET A 53 10.37 15.94 17.42
CA MET A 53 10.19 17.15 16.64
C MET A 53 8.70 17.42 16.40
N ASN A 54 8.30 18.67 16.29
CA ASN A 54 6.92 19.04 15.93
C ASN A 54 6.64 18.82 14.43
N LEU A 55 6.82 17.56 13.98
CA LEU A 55 6.66 17.11 12.61
C LEU A 55 5.64 15.99 12.54
N LYS A 56 4.83 15.99 11.47
CA LYS A 56 3.97 14.88 11.12
C LYS A 56 4.78 13.84 10.35
N ILE A 57 5.17 12.76 11.03
CA ILE A 57 5.98 11.69 10.46
C ILE A 57 5.09 10.50 10.19
N ARG A 58 5.34 9.85 9.05
CA ARG A 58 4.71 8.58 8.69
C ARG A 58 5.77 7.62 8.19
N LEU A 59 5.80 6.43 8.77
CA LEU A 59 6.70 5.35 8.41
C LEU A 59 5.99 4.37 7.48
N LEU A 60 6.48 4.27 6.25
CA LEU A 60 6.01 3.30 5.26
C LEU A 60 7.03 2.19 5.13
N PHE A 61 6.62 0.94 5.32
CA PHE A 61 7.45 -0.24 5.12
C PHE A 61 7.08 -0.94 3.81
N LEU A 62 8.08 -1.21 2.97
CA LEU A 62 7.92 -1.96 1.73
C LEU A 62 8.59 -3.31 1.87
N TYR A 63 7.92 -4.39 1.51
CA TYR A 63 8.53 -5.72 1.48
C TYR A 63 8.08 -6.53 0.25
N ALA A 64 8.72 -7.66 0.02
CA ALA A 64 8.28 -8.69 -0.91
C ALA A 64 8.71 -10.05 -0.37
N ASP A 65 8.08 -11.12 -0.85
CA ASP A 65 8.52 -12.47 -0.49
C ASP A 65 9.91 -12.80 -1.06
N MET A 66 10.54 -13.82 -0.48
CA MET A 66 11.89 -14.26 -0.85
C MET A 66 11.98 -14.64 -2.32
N GLU A 67 10.97 -15.32 -2.86
CA GLU A 67 10.98 -15.78 -4.25
C GLU A 67 10.97 -14.60 -5.22
N THR A 68 10.15 -13.60 -4.95
CA THR A 68 10.10 -12.35 -5.72
C THR A 68 11.43 -11.59 -5.63
N ILE A 69 12.04 -11.50 -4.45
CA ILE A 69 13.33 -10.83 -4.27
C ILE A 69 14.42 -11.56 -5.06
N ILE A 70 14.50 -12.90 -4.97
CA ILE A 70 15.45 -13.69 -5.74
C ILE A 70 15.26 -13.47 -7.25
N ALA A 71 14.00 -13.46 -7.73
CA ALA A 71 13.71 -13.23 -9.14
C ALA A 71 14.19 -11.84 -9.60
N ARG A 72 13.90 -10.79 -8.81
CA ARG A 72 14.34 -9.41 -9.11
C ARG A 72 15.88 -9.27 -9.15
N TYR A 73 16.58 -9.89 -8.21
CA TYR A 73 18.06 -9.88 -8.22
C TYR A 73 18.64 -10.60 -9.44
N LYS A 74 18.05 -11.74 -9.82
CA LYS A 74 18.47 -12.48 -11.03
C LYS A 74 18.23 -11.67 -12.30
N GLU A 75 17.08 -11.02 -12.40
CA GLU A 75 16.74 -10.17 -13.55
C GLU A 75 17.70 -8.99 -13.69
N LEU A 76 17.98 -8.30 -12.59
CA LEU A 76 18.87 -7.13 -12.57
C LEU A 76 20.36 -7.51 -12.61
N ARG A 77 20.72 -8.78 -12.44
CA ARG A 77 22.12 -9.26 -12.38
C ARG A 77 22.99 -8.49 -11.38
N ARG A 78 22.42 -8.09 -10.24
CA ARG A 78 23.11 -7.36 -9.18
C ARG A 78 23.41 -8.28 -8.01
N PRO A 79 24.60 -8.17 -7.39
CA PRO A 79 24.87 -8.84 -6.12
C PRO A 79 24.07 -8.21 -4.99
N HIS A 80 23.89 -8.98 -3.91
CA HIS A 80 23.30 -8.44 -2.70
C HIS A 80 24.21 -7.34 -2.10
N PRO A 81 23.68 -6.19 -1.66
CA PRO A 81 24.48 -5.04 -1.20
C PRO A 81 25.44 -5.34 -0.07
N MET A 82 25.12 -6.35 0.75
CA MET A 82 25.92 -6.73 1.91
C MET A 82 26.95 -7.85 1.60
N ASN A 83 27.27 -8.11 0.34
CA ASN A 83 28.16 -9.20 -0.10
C ASN A 83 27.78 -10.59 0.43
N ARG A 84 26.48 -10.82 0.68
CA ARG A 84 25.92 -12.10 1.12
C ARG A 84 25.25 -12.81 -0.06
N SER A 85 24.93 -14.10 0.12
CA SER A 85 23.97 -14.72 -0.78
C SER A 85 22.63 -14.00 -0.69
N ILE A 86 21.81 -14.04 -1.76
CA ILE A 86 20.50 -13.34 -1.75
C ILE A 86 19.62 -13.88 -0.63
N VAL A 87 19.66 -15.19 -0.38
CA VAL A 87 18.86 -15.85 0.68
C VAL A 87 19.33 -15.42 2.07
N ASP A 88 20.64 -15.46 2.32
CA ASP A 88 21.18 -15.04 3.63
C ASP A 88 20.99 -13.56 3.87
N GLY A 89 21.09 -12.75 2.82
CA GLY A 89 20.81 -11.32 2.88
C GLY A 89 19.34 -11.04 3.24
N TYR A 90 18.40 -11.69 2.55
CA TYR A 90 16.97 -11.58 2.83
C TYR A 90 16.63 -11.95 4.28
N ASN A 91 17.09 -13.11 4.75
CA ASN A 91 16.84 -13.56 6.12
C ASN A 91 17.41 -12.60 7.17
N PHE A 92 18.60 -12.05 6.90
CA PHE A 92 19.22 -11.07 7.79
C PHE A 92 18.44 -9.75 7.81
N GLU A 93 18.02 -9.26 6.64
CA GLU A 93 17.20 -8.05 6.53
C GLU A 93 15.84 -8.24 7.20
N GLU A 94 15.16 -9.36 6.97
CA GLU A 94 13.87 -9.66 7.60
C GLU A 94 13.97 -9.65 9.13
N ALA A 95 14.98 -10.34 9.69
CA ALA A 95 15.21 -10.36 11.13
C ALA A 95 15.52 -8.97 11.70
N THR A 96 16.33 -8.17 10.98
CA THR A 96 16.76 -6.85 11.43
C THR A 96 15.61 -5.82 11.34
N LEU A 97 14.80 -5.92 10.28
CA LEU A 97 13.74 -4.96 9.98
C LEU A 97 12.38 -5.31 10.61
N SER A 98 12.24 -6.50 11.23
CA SER A 98 10.97 -6.96 11.79
C SER A 98 10.32 -5.95 12.72
N LYS A 99 11.06 -5.40 13.67
CA LYS A 99 10.56 -4.39 14.62
C LYS A 99 10.17 -3.07 13.94
N ILE A 100 10.86 -2.70 12.86
CA ILE A 100 10.52 -1.51 12.08
C ILE A 100 9.21 -1.75 11.33
N LYS A 101 9.02 -2.95 10.77
CA LYS A 101 7.79 -3.37 10.12
C LYS A 101 6.60 -3.30 11.08
N GLU A 102 6.78 -3.78 12.32
CA GLU A 102 5.75 -3.73 13.39
C GLU A 102 5.39 -2.29 13.80
N SER A 103 6.37 -1.38 13.74
CA SER A 103 6.16 0.04 14.10
C SER A 103 5.73 0.91 12.91
N ALA A 104 5.61 0.35 11.71
CA ALA A 104 5.25 1.10 10.52
C ALA A 104 3.78 1.49 10.52
N ASP A 105 3.50 2.75 10.17
CA ASP A 105 2.13 3.24 9.99
C ASP A 105 1.44 2.58 8.79
N PHE A 106 2.24 2.18 7.78
CA PHE A 106 1.76 1.50 6.57
C PHE A 106 2.77 0.45 6.11
N VAL A 107 2.24 -0.69 5.70
CA VAL A 107 3.04 -1.79 5.15
C VAL A 107 2.49 -2.15 3.78
N ILE A 108 3.35 -2.14 2.75
CA ILE A 108 2.97 -2.53 1.39
C ILE A 108 3.73 -3.79 1.00
N ASP A 109 2.99 -4.85 0.70
CA ASP A 109 3.52 -6.03 0.02
C ASP A 109 3.67 -5.74 -1.48
N THR A 110 4.91 -5.78 -1.95
CA THR A 110 5.23 -5.56 -3.36
C THR A 110 5.38 -6.87 -4.15
N THR A 111 5.06 -8.03 -3.54
CA THR A 111 5.05 -9.34 -4.18
C THR A 111 4.09 -9.34 -5.37
N GLY A 112 4.58 -9.63 -6.57
CA GLY A 112 3.76 -9.62 -7.78
C GLY A 112 3.18 -8.26 -8.19
N LEU A 113 3.50 -7.19 -7.45
CA LEU A 113 2.98 -5.86 -7.72
C LEU A 113 3.73 -5.19 -8.88
N SER A 114 2.97 -4.68 -9.86
CA SER A 114 3.58 -3.89 -10.94
C SER A 114 4.03 -2.52 -10.43
N THR A 115 5.06 -1.95 -11.07
CA THR A 115 5.54 -0.59 -10.76
C THR A 115 4.42 0.46 -10.84
N LYS A 116 3.47 0.27 -11.78
CA LYS A 116 2.30 1.15 -11.94
C LYS A 116 1.40 1.10 -10.71
N ASN A 117 1.12 -0.10 -10.20
CA ASN A 117 0.25 -0.30 -9.04
C ASN A 117 0.94 0.17 -7.75
N LEU A 118 2.23 -0.13 -7.58
CA LEU A 118 3.00 0.41 -6.46
C LEU A 118 2.98 1.94 -6.45
N ARG A 119 3.19 2.58 -7.61
CA ARG A 119 3.10 4.04 -7.71
C ARG A 119 1.73 4.57 -7.29
N LYS A 120 0.63 3.89 -7.69
CA LYS A 120 -0.73 4.28 -7.30
C LYS A 120 -0.89 4.23 -5.78
N GLN A 121 -0.43 3.15 -5.13
CA GLN A 121 -0.49 3.01 -3.67
C GLN A 121 0.38 4.06 -2.95
N LEU A 122 1.60 4.31 -3.43
CA LEU A 122 2.45 5.36 -2.88
C LEU A 122 1.84 6.76 -3.01
N MET A 123 1.21 7.07 -4.13
CA MET A 123 0.52 8.35 -4.32
C MET A 123 -0.66 8.49 -3.38
N ALA A 124 -1.45 7.44 -3.18
CA ALA A 124 -2.52 7.42 -2.19
C ALA A 124 -1.98 7.68 -0.78
N PHE A 125 -0.89 6.99 -0.40
CA PHE A 125 -0.22 7.21 0.89
C PHE A 125 0.26 8.65 1.09
N VAL A 126 0.87 9.27 0.08
CA VAL A 126 1.38 10.66 0.16
C VAL A 126 0.24 11.68 0.19
N SER A 127 -0.85 11.40 -0.52
CA SER A 127 -2.04 12.28 -0.58
C SER A 127 -2.95 12.14 0.64
N TYR A 128 -2.70 11.13 1.47
CA TYR A 128 -3.48 10.86 2.67
C TYR A 128 -3.36 12.01 3.67
N ASP A 129 -4.44 12.73 3.89
CA ASP A 129 -4.55 13.74 4.94
C ASP A 129 -5.36 13.15 6.10
N GLU A 130 -4.95 13.41 7.37
CA GLU A 130 -5.59 12.80 8.56
C GLU A 130 -7.08 13.09 8.71
N LYS A 131 -7.59 14.03 7.95
CA LYS A 131 -9.03 14.32 7.92
C LYS A 131 -9.83 13.29 7.14
N ASP A 132 -9.16 12.51 6.26
CA ASP A 132 -9.76 11.45 5.45
C ASP A 132 -9.15 10.10 5.84
N ASN A 133 -9.40 9.67 7.08
CA ASN A 133 -8.81 8.46 7.69
C ASN A 133 -9.30 7.14 7.09
N PHE A 134 -10.04 7.16 5.99
CA PHE A 134 -10.61 5.97 5.40
C PHE A 134 -10.64 6.07 3.87
N ALA A 135 -9.95 5.16 3.19
CA ALA A 135 -9.97 5.05 1.74
C ALA A 135 -10.72 3.78 1.32
N ILE A 136 -11.66 3.92 0.39
CA ILE A 136 -12.34 2.78 -0.22
C ILE A 136 -11.77 2.58 -1.61
N GLU A 137 -11.17 1.42 -1.84
CA GLU A 137 -10.79 1.00 -3.19
C GLU A 137 -11.79 -0.02 -3.72
N VAL A 138 -12.38 0.28 -4.88
CA VAL A 138 -13.28 -0.65 -5.57
C VAL A 138 -12.55 -1.19 -6.80
N THR A 139 -12.28 -2.49 -6.80
CA THR A 139 -11.53 -3.16 -7.87
C THR A 139 -12.36 -4.27 -8.50
N SER A 140 -12.44 -4.29 -9.82
CA SER A 140 -13.00 -5.42 -10.57
C SER A 140 -11.90 -6.39 -10.97
N PHE A 141 -12.16 -7.70 -10.84
CA PHE A 141 -11.23 -8.74 -11.25
C PHE A 141 -11.96 -9.91 -11.94
N GLY A 142 -11.23 -10.64 -12.77
CA GLY A 142 -11.75 -11.88 -13.36
C GLY A 142 -11.31 -13.09 -12.55
N PHE A 143 -12.22 -14.00 -12.22
CA PHE A 143 -11.91 -15.23 -11.47
C PHE A 143 -10.82 -16.10 -12.08
N LYS A 144 -10.55 -15.96 -13.40
CA LYS A 144 -9.42 -16.63 -14.07
C LYS A 144 -8.06 -16.20 -13.51
N SER A 145 -7.96 -15.00 -12.96
CA SER A 145 -6.74 -14.43 -12.37
C SER A 145 -6.62 -14.68 -10.87
N GLY A 146 -7.56 -15.41 -10.29
CA GLY A 146 -7.66 -15.63 -8.85
C GLY A 146 -8.45 -14.53 -8.12
N ILE A 147 -8.69 -14.75 -6.84
CA ILE A 147 -9.34 -13.78 -5.93
C ILE A 147 -8.25 -12.84 -5.42
N LEU A 148 -8.59 -11.55 -5.29
CA LEU A 148 -7.72 -10.57 -4.64
C LEU A 148 -7.51 -10.95 -3.17
N LYS A 149 -6.27 -11.21 -2.78
CA LYS A 149 -5.93 -11.70 -1.44
C LYS A 149 -6.04 -10.63 -0.35
N ASP A 150 -5.97 -9.37 -0.75
CA ASP A 150 -5.99 -8.17 0.07
C ASP A 150 -7.36 -7.47 0.09
N ALA A 151 -8.40 -8.14 -0.43
CA ALA A 151 -9.74 -7.57 -0.44
C ALA A 151 -10.48 -7.87 0.88
N ASP A 152 -10.98 -6.83 1.56
CA ASP A 152 -11.80 -6.97 2.77
C ASP A 152 -13.20 -7.52 2.44
N LEU A 153 -13.74 -7.17 1.27
CA LEU A 153 -15.05 -7.61 0.78
C LEU A 153 -14.96 -8.06 -0.67
N VAL A 154 -15.53 -9.21 -0.97
CA VAL A 154 -15.60 -9.75 -2.34
C VAL A 154 -17.04 -10.11 -2.67
N PHE A 155 -17.55 -9.58 -3.77
CA PHE A 155 -18.88 -9.88 -4.27
C PHE A 155 -18.79 -10.63 -5.60
N ASP A 156 -19.43 -11.79 -5.67
CA ASP A 156 -19.60 -12.54 -6.92
C ASP A 156 -20.84 -12.03 -7.65
N VAL A 157 -20.62 -11.37 -8.78
CA VAL A 157 -21.67 -10.78 -9.61
C VAL A 157 -21.99 -11.62 -10.85
N ARG A 158 -21.52 -12.88 -10.94
CA ARG A 158 -21.71 -13.75 -12.12
C ARG A 158 -23.19 -14.17 -12.32
N PHE A 159 -24.04 -13.99 -11.32
CA PHE A 159 -25.47 -14.21 -11.45
C PHE A 159 -26.18 -13.11 -12.24
N LEU A 160 -25.53 -11.96 -12.46
CA LEU A 160 -26.08 -10.88 -13.25
C LEU A 160 -25.98 -11.19 -14.76
N PRO A 161 -26.91 -10.63 -15.57
CA PRO A 161 -26.85 -10.77 -17.02
C PRO A 161 -25.53 -10.31 -17.59
N ASN A 162 -24.84 -11.18 -18.31
CA ASN A 162 -23.50 -10.93 -18.80
C ASN A 162 -23.55 -10.41 -20.25
N PRO A 163 -23.08 -9.17 -20.51
CA PRO A 163 -23.04 -8.57 -21.83
C PRO A 163 -22.14 -9.32 -22.82
N PHE A 164 -21.20 -10.13 -22.34
CA PHE A 164 -20.31 -10.93 -23.19
C PHE A 164 -21.06 -11.90 -24.15
N TYR A 165 -22.27 -12.32 -23.78
CA TYR A 165 -23.07 -13.19 -24.63
C TYR A 165 -23.87 -12.43 -25.70
N ILE A 166 -23.80 -11.11 -25.73
CA ILE A 166 -24.44 -10.26 -26.73
C ILE A 166 -23.38 -9.86 -27.78
N LYS A 167 -23.62 -10.19 -29.04
CA LYS A 167 -22.63 -10.03 -30.12
C LYS A 167 -22.13 -8.60 -30.25
N GLU A 168 -23.03 -7.63 -30.09
CA GLU A 168 -22.76 -6.19 -30.23
C GLU A 168 -22.03 -5.62 -29.01
N LEU A 169 -22.05 -6.32 -27.86
CA LEU A 169 -21.46 -5.85 -26.60
C LEU A 169 -20.20 -6.62 -26.20
N LYS A 170 -19.95 -7.77 -26.84
CA LYS A 170 -18.90 -8.71 -26.46
C LYS A 170 -17.51 -8.07 -26.40
N ASP A 171 -17.19 -7.20 -27.34
CA ASP A 171 -15.88 -6.57 -27.51
C ASP A 171 -15.79 -5.20 -26.80
N LEU A 172 -16.88 -4.76 -26.16
CA LEU A 172 -16.94 -3.53 -25.43
C LEU A 172 -16.57 -3.76 -23.94
N ASN A 173 -16.11 -2.70 -23.29
CA ASN A 173 -15.82 -2.75 -21.84
C ASN A 173 -16.94 -2.08 -21.02
N GLY A 174 -16.94 -2.32 -19.70
CA GLY A 174 -17.96 -1.82 -18.78
C GLY A 174 -18.06 -0.28 -18.65
N ASN A 175 -17.11 0.45 -19.23
CA ASN A 175 -17.14 1.92 -19.23
C ASN A 175 -17.92 2.50 -20.43
N THR A 176 -18.34 1.65 -21.38
CA THR A 176 -19.16 2.09 -22.52
C THR A 176 -20.62 2.20 -22.08
N GLU A 177 -21.32 3.19 -22.62
CA GLU A 177 -22.72 3.46 -22.22
C GLU A 177 -23.66 2.32 -22.63
N GLU A 178 -23.36 1.63 -23.73
CA GLU A 178 -24.12 0.49 -24.22
C GLU A 178 -24.07 -0.69 -23.23
N VAL A 179 -22.87 -1.04 -22.71
CA VAL A 179 -22.69 -2.10 -21.72
C VAL A 179 -23.34 -1.70 -20.41
N LYS A 180 -23.15 -0.48 -19.95
CA LYS A 180 -23.74 0.04 -18.73
C LYS A 180 -25.26 0.02 -18.79
N SER A 181 -25.86 0.53 -19.87
CA SER A 181 -27.30 0.52 -20.09
C SER A 181 -27.85 -0.90 -20.12
N PHE A 182 -27.14 -1.84 -20.77
CA PHE A 182 -27.55 -3.25 -20.79
C PHE A 182 -27.58 -3.86 -19.39
N VAL A 183 -26.55 -3.65 -18.58
CA VAL A 183 -26.47 -4.23 -17.23
C VAL A 183 -27.49 -3.58 -16.29
N MET A 184 -27.65 -2.26 -16.38
CA MET A 184 -28.55 -1.50 -15.47
C MET A 184 -30.03 -1.64 -15.78
N LYS A 185 -30.43 -2.15 -16.95
CA LYS A 185 -31.86 -2.32 -17.29
C LYS A 185 -32.58 -3.40 -16.47
N TRP A 186 -31.81 -4.33 -15.86
CA TRP A 186 -32.36 -5.46 -15.14
C TRP A 186 -32.66 -5.14 -13.68
N ASP A 187 -33.83 -5.53 -13.21
CA ASP A 187 -34.28 -5.28 -11.82
C ASP A 187 -33.32 -5.93 -10.81
N VAL A 188 -32.89 -7.17 -11.09
CA VAL A 188 -31.92 -7.88 -10.22
C VAL A 188 -30.61 -7.12 -10.06
N THR A 189 -30.16 -6.39 -11.08
CA THR A 189 -28.95 -5.57 -10.99
C THR A 189 -29.16 -4.38 -10.06
N ARG A 190 -30.29 -3.68 -10.24
CA ARG A 190 -30.66 -2.54 -9.40
C ARG A 190 -30.80 -2.94 -7.94
N GLU A 191 -31.56 -4.03 -7.70
CA GLU A 191 -31.77 -4.56 -6.36
C GLU A 191 -30.44 -4.98 -5.69
N PHE A 192 -29.53 -5.63 -6.43
CA PHE A 192 -28.20 -5.99 -5.93
C PHE A 192 -27.39 -4.73 -5.55
N ILE A 193 -27.39 -3.71 -6.40
CA ILE A 193 -26.69 -2.45 -6.13
C ILE A 193 -27.25 -1.79 -4.87
N ASP A 194 -28.57 -1.66 -4.76
CA ASP A 194 -29.24 -1.03 -3.62
C ASP A 194 -28.87 -1.76 -2.31
N LYS A 195 -28.98 -3.08 -2.28
CA LYS A 195 -28.60 -3.90 -1.12
C LYS A 195 -27.11 -3.78 -0.79
N THR A 196 -26.23 -3.73 -1.80
CA THR A 196 -24.79 -3.56 -1.59
C THR A 196 -24.47 -2.19 -1.04
N VAL A 197 -25.11 -1.14 -1.56
CA VAL A 197 -24.95 0.23 -1.04
C VAL A 197 -25.42 0.32 0.42
N ASP A 198 -26.55 -0.29 0.76
CA ASP A 198 -27.04 -0.28 2.13
C ASP A 198 -26.12 -1.07 3.08
N LEU A 199 -25.59 -2.20 2.64
CA LEU A 199 -24.57 -2.94 3.39
C LEU A 199 -23.30 -2.10 3.60
N LEU A 200 -22.80 -1.43 2.57
CA LEU A 200 -21.62 -0.57 2.68
C LEU A 200 -21.87 0.65 3.59
N LYS A 201 -23.03 1.26 3.53
CA LYS A 201 -23.43 2.35 4.46
C LYS A 201 -23.40 1.90 5.92
N PHE A 202 -23.74 0.65 6.19
CA PHE A 202 -23.64 0.06 7.52
C PHE A 202 -22.18 -0.28 7.89
N LEU A 203 -21.43 -0.90 6.99
CA LEU A 203 -20.07 -1.39 7.28
C LEU A 203 -19.02 -0.28 7.39
N ILE A 204 -19.07 0.72 6.50
CA ILE A 204 -18.03 1.77 6.44
C ILE A 204 -17.85 2.50 7.77
N PRO A 205 -18.89 3.02 8.44
CA PRO A 205 -18.75 3.67 9.73
C PRO A 205 -18.18 2.74 10.82
N ASN A 206 -18.55 1.44 10.76
CA ASN A 206 -18.05 0.47 11.72
C ASN A 206 -16.59 0.13 11.50
N TYR A 207 -16.13 0.03 10.24
CA TYR A 207 -14.70 -0.11 9.94
C TYR A 207 -13.92 1.12 10.38
N MET A 208 -14.41 2.31 10.10
CA MET A 208 -13.79 3.56 10.56
C MET A 208 -13.66 3.60 12.08
N ALA A 209 -14.69 3.23 12.82
CA ALA A 209 -14.68 3.17 14.28
C ALA A 209 -13.69 2.11 14.78
N CYS A 210 -13.63 0.94 14.14
CA CYS A 210 -12.69 -0.12 14.49
C CYS A 210 -11.24 0.34 14.31
N LEU A 211 -10.91 1.02 13.21
CA LEU A 211 -9.56 1.54 12.95
C LEU A 211 -9.14 2.62 13.95
N LEU A 212 -10.07 3.42 14.47
CA LEU A 212 -9.80 4.40 15.52
C LEU A 212 -9.49 3.77 16.88
N TYR A 213 -9.89 2.50 17.11
CA TYR A 213 -9.70 1.77 18.36
C TYR A 213 -8.62 0.69 18.30
N THR A 214 -7.95 0.46 17.18
CA THR A 214 -6.84 -0.51 17.09
C THR A 214 -5.52 0.07 17.59
N SER A 215 -5.40 0.15 18.88
CA SER A 215 -4.30 -0.43 19.64
C SER A 215 -4.18 -1.93 19.29
N PRO A 216 -2.97 -2.53 19.15
CA PRO A 216 -2.81 -3.90 18.66
C PRO A 216 -3.75 -4.86 19.38
N SER A 217 -4.60 -5.52 18.62
CA SER A 217 -5.58 -6.45 19.15
C SER A 217 -4.87 -7.66 19.75
N PRO A 218 -5.30 -8.19 20.92
CA PRO A 218 -4.81 -9.46 21.45
C PRO A 218 -5.06 -10.67 20.54
N ARG A 219 -5.70 -10.49 19.39
CA ARG A 219 -5.94 -11.53 18.38
C ARG A 219 -4.80 -11.65 17.37
N ASP A 220 -3.84 -10.71 17.37
CA ASP A 220 -2.68 -10.68 16.47
C ASP A 220 -1.40 -11.12 17.21
N ALA A 221 -1.55 -11.72 18.41
CA ALA A 221 -0.47 -12.28 19.23
C ALA A 221 -0.42 -13.80 19.15
#